data_31a13a9547736a3c52b0a411d38fc698
#
_entry.id   31a13a9547736a3c52b0a411d38fc698
#
_cell.length_a   1.000
_cell.length_b   1.000
_cell.length_c   1.000
_cell.angle_alpha   90.00
_cell.angle_beta   90.00
_cell.angle_gamma   90.00
#
_symmetry.space_group_name_H-M   'P 1'
#
loop_
_entity.id
_entity.type
_entity.pdbx_description
1 polymer ?
#
loop_
_entity_poly.entity_id
_entity_poly.type
_entity_poly.pdbx_seq_one_letter_code
_entity_poly.pdbx_strand_id
1 'polypeptide(L)' 'MTYQLFDEVVLLKDVPDKGLLKGDVVTIVEHHAMLDGEDGYSLEVFNALGDTIAVITLPESAIAPLSENEVFSVRALAA' A
#
# COMPACT_ATOMS: atom_id res chain seq x y z
N MET A 1 -11.32 6.04 8.75
CA MET A 1 -11.92 5.09 7.79
C MET A 1 -11.32 3.72 8.01
N THR A 2 -12.13 2.68 8.00
CA THR A 2 -11.66 1.31 8.18
C THR A 2 -11.65 0.60 6.83
N TYR A 3 -10.49 0.06 6.47
CA TYR A 3 -10.34 -0.72 5.25
C TYR A 3 -10.66 -2.19 5.52
N GLN A 4 -11.03 -2.90 4.48
CA GLN A 4 -11.28 -4.33 4.56
C GLN A 4 -10.09 -5.11 4.02
N LEU A 5 -9.94 -6.36 4.46
CA LEU A 5 -8.91 -7.24 3.93
C LEU A 5 -9.06 -7.37 2.41
N PHE A 6 -7.92 -7.34 1.73
CA PHE A 6 -7.80 -7.46 0.28
C PHE A 6 -8.27 -6.23 -0.50
N ASP A 7 -8.62 -5.14 0.20
CA ASP A 7 -8.79 -3.85 -0.48
C ASP A 7 -7.46 -3.41 -1.09
N GLU A 8 -7.52 -2.84 -2.28
CA GLU A 8 -6.39 -2.16 -2.87
C GLU A 8 -6.41 -0.70 -2.44
N VAL A 9 -5.24 -0.20 -2.06
CA VAL A 9 -5.07 1.19 -1.63
C VAL A 9 -3.82 1.77 -2.28
N VAL A 10 -3.70 3.09 -2.23
CA VAL A 10 -2.56 3.79 -2.81
C VAL A 10 -1.67 4.35 -1.72
N LEU A 11 -0.35 4.28 -1.91
CA LEU A 11 0.62 4.85 -0.99
C LEU A 11 0.62 6.38 -1.11
N LEU A 12 0.60 7.06 0.03
CA LEU A 12 0.67 8.52 0.10
C LEU A 12 2.09 9.03 0.31
N LYS A 13 3.06 8.11 0.49
CA LYS A 13 4.45 8.48 0.68
C LYS A 13 5.36 7.41 0.10
N ASP A 14 6.62 7.79 -0.11
CA ASP A 14 7.64 6.85 -0.57
C ASP A 14 8.04 5.90 0.56
N VAL A 15 8.44 4.68 0.19
CA VAL A 15 9.06 3.71 1.10
C VAL A 15 10.37 3.30 0.45
N PRO A 16 11.43 4.13 0.58
CA PRO A 16 12.65 3.99 -0.22
C PRO A 16 13.40 2.70 -0.01
N ASP A 17 13.43 2.18 1.23
CA ASP A 17 14.12 0.92 1.51
C ASP A 17 13.48 -0.29 0.85
N LYS A 18 12.27 -0.15 0.33
CA LYS A 18 11.58 -1.19 -0.44
C LYS A 18 11.45 -0.86 -1.91
N GLY A 19 11.98 0.28 -2.34
CA GLY A 19 11.86 0.72 -3.72
C GLY A 19 10.46 1.18 -4.10
N LEU A 20 9.62 1.51 -3.13
CA LEU A 20 8.24 1.92 -3.36
C LEU A 20 8.13 3.43 -3.36
N LEU A 21 7.21 3.93 -4.18
CA LEU A 21 6.99 5.36 -4.34
C LEU A 21 5.54 5.72 -4.01
N LYS A 22 5.33 6.96 -3.61
CA LYS A 22 4.00 7.53 -3.51
C LYS A 22 3.26 7.26 -4.82
N GLY A 23 2.03 6.80 -4.73
CA GLY A 23 1.22 6.45 -5.89
C GLY A 23 1.22 4.97 -6.23
N ASP A 24 2.10 4.18 -5.62
CA ASP A 24 2.07 2.74 -5.83
C ASP A 24 0.82 2.13 -5.19
N VAL A 25 0.27 1.10 -5.84
CA VAL A 25 -0.92 0.41 -5.36
C VAL A 25 -0.50 -0.86 -4.63
N VAL A 26 -1.08 -1.07 -3.45
CA VAL A 26 -0.78 -2.22 -2.59
C VAL A 26 -2.08 -2.82 -2.07
N THR A 27 -2.01 -4.03 -1.53
CA THR A 27 -3.19 -4.77 -1.07
C THR A 27 -3.13 -4.98 0.43
N ILE A 28 -4.22 -4.67 1.13
CA ILE A 28 -4.33 -4.87 2.58
C ILE A 28 -4.47 -6.36 2.85
N VAL A 29 -3.57 -6.90 3.68
CA VAL A 29 -3.62 -8.32 4.06
C VAL A 29 -3.79 -8.52 5.55
N GLU A 30 -3.59 -7.49 6.36
CA GLU A 30 -3.82 -7.57 7.80
C GLU A 30 -4.11 -6.19 8.38
N HIS A 31 -5.01 -6.14 9.34
CA HIS A 31 -5.34 -4.93 10.09
C HIS A 31 -4.76 -5.04 11.49
N HIS A 32 -4.05 -4.01 11.92
CA HIS A 32 -3.49 -3.92 13.26
C HIS A 32 -4.24 -2.86 14.04
N ALA A 33 -4.81 -3.26 15.17
CA ALA A 33 -5.52 -2.32 16.03
C ALA A 33 -4.59 -1.21 16.49
N MET A 34 -5.17 -0.04 16.73
CA MET A 34 -4.46 1.17 17.13
C MET A 34 -3.51 0.94 18.31
N LEU A 35 -2.26 1.34 18.13
CA LEU A 35 -1.26 1.32 19.18
C LEU A 35 -0.85 2.72 19.61
N ASP A 36 -0.67 3.62 18.68
CA ASP A 36 -0.15 4.98 18.92
C ASP A 36 -1.07 6.02 18.28
N GLY A 37 -2.36 5.92 18.50
CA GLY A 37 -3.32 6.90 18.04
C GLY A 37 -3.95 6.60 16.69
N GLU A 38 -3.45 5.63 15.93
CA GLU A 38 -4.08 5.25 14.66
C GLU A 38 -3.84 3.78 14.35
N ASP A 39 -4.73 3.22 13.54
CA ASP A 39 -4.60 1.85 13.08
C ASP A 39 -3.44 1.72 12.11
N GLY A 40 -2.88 0.51 12.04
CA GLY A 40 -1.88 0.14 11.04
C GLY A 40 -2.39 -0.98 10.17
N TYR A 41 -1.71 -1.18 9.05
CA TYR A 41 -2.07 -2.22 8.08
C TYR A 41 -0.81 -2.88 7.54
N SER A 42 -0.87 -4.21 7.40
CA SER A 42 0.13 -4.92 6.62
C SER A 42 -0.33 -4.93 5.18
N LEU A 43 0.59 -4.58 4.28
CA LEU A 43 0.31 -4.34 2.87
C LEU A 43 1.20 -5.25 2.04
N GLU A 44 0.58 -6.01 1.15
CA GLU A 44 1.31 -6.88 0.23
C GLU A 44 1.52 -6.13 -1.07
N VAL A 45 2.75 -6.15 -1.55
CA VAL A 45 3.15 -5.46 -2.77
C VAL A 45 3.40 -6.51 -3.85
N PHE A 46 2.69 -6.38 -4.96
CA PHE A 46 2.81 -7.29 -6.09
C PHE A 46 3.51 -6.59 -7.25
N ASN A 47 4.30 -7.36 -8.02
CA ASN A 47 4.76 -6.86 -9.30
C ASN A 47 3.64 -6.98 -10.34
N ALA A 48 3.91 -6.56 -11.56
CA ALA A 48 2.88 -6.53 -12.61
C ALA A 48 2.41 -7.93 -13.03
N LEU A 49 3.16 -8.97 -12.70
CA LEU A 49 2.78 -10.36 -13.01
C LEU A 49 2.08 -11.04 -11.84
N GLY A 50 1.88 -10.32 -10.72
CA GLY A 50 1.20 -10.88 -9.57
C GLY A 50 2.09 -11.57 -8.56
N ASP A 51 3.40 -11.48 -8.70
CA ASP A 51 4.34 -12.05 -7.71
C ASP A 51 4.47 -11.10 -6.53
N THR A 52 4.45 -11.64 -5.32
CA THR A 52 4.70 -10.85 -4.11
C THR A 52 6.16 -10.45 -4.05
N ILE A 53 6.42 -9.15 -4.02
CA ILE A 53 7.79 -8.62 -3.96
C ILE A 53 8.14 -8.02 -2.61
N ALA A 54 7.15 -7.69 -1.78
CA ALA A 54 7.37 -7.16 -0.45
C ALA A 54 6.09 -7.22 0.37
N VAL A 55 6.26 -7.23 1.69
CA VAL A 55 5.17 -7.00 2.65
C VAL A 55 5.66 -5.90 3.58
N ILE A 56 4.87 -4.85 3.73
CA ILE A 56 5.24 -3.70 4.57
C ILE A 56 4.10 -3.41 5.54
N THR A 57 4.41 -2.72 6.63
CA THR A 57 3.40 -2.27 7.60
C THR A 57 3.47 -0.76 7.67
N LEU A 58 2.31 -0.11 7.45
CA LEU A 58 2.22 1.34 7.48
C LEU A 58 1.01 1.77 8.30
N PRO A 59 1.06 2.98 8.88
CA PRO A 59 -0.10 3.54 9.54
C PRO A 59 -1.17 3.96 8.53
N GLU A 60 -2.40 4.05 8.98
CA GLU A 60 -3.54 4.42 8.13
C GLU A 60 -3.31 5.73 7.39
N SER A 61 -2.63 6.69 8.01
CA SER A 61 -2.35 7.99 7.41
C SER A 61 -1.43 7.93 6.19
N ALA A 62 -0.76 6.79 5.97
CA ALA A 62 0.17 6.64 4.84
C ALA A 62 -0.50 6.06 3.60
N ILE A 63 -1.77 5.73 3.66
CA ILE A 63 -2.51 5.12 2.55
C ILE A 63 -3.83 5.85 2.33
N ALA A 64 -4.38 5.70 1.12
CA ALA A 64 -5.68 6.25 0.77
C ALA A 64 -6.43 5.28 -0.14
N PRO A 65 -7.77 5.35 -0.16
CA PRO A 65 -8.53 4.55 -1.12
C PRO A 65 -8.27 5.03 -2.54
N LEU A 66 -8.41 4.13 -3.51
CA LEU A 66 -8.38 4.51 -4.92
C LEU A 66 -9.64 5.28 -5.26
N SER A 67 -9.55 6.19 -6.22
CA SER A 67 -10.69 7.00 -6.63
C SER A 67 -10.99 6.81 -8.12
N GLU A 68 -12.23 7.16 -8.49
CA GLU A 68 -12.72 6.90 -9.85
C GLU A 68 -12.03 7.74 -10.92
N ASN A 69 -11.33 8.81 -10.53
CA ASN A 69 -10.59 9.64 -11.47
C ASN A 69 -9.10 9.26 -11.55
N GLU A 70 -8.73 8.13 -10.99
CA GLU A 70 -7.35 7.63 -11.03
C GLU A 70 -7.23 6.49 -12.02
N VAL A 71 -6.05 6.37 -12.65
CA VAL A 71 -5.74 5.26 -13.55
C VAL A 71 -4.45 4.60 -13.10
N PHE A 72 -4.35 3.29 -13.34
CA PHE A 72 -3.12 2.57 -13.06
C PHE A 72 -2.04 2.92 -14.07
N SER A 73 -0.81 2.97 -13.60
CA SER A 73 0.34 3.32 -14.42
C SER A 73 1.47 2.33 -14.16
N VAL A 74 2.25 2.06 -15.18
CA VAL A 74 3.36 1.11 -15.09
C VAL A 74 4.67 1.89 -14.98
N ARG A 75 5.51 1.48 -14.03
CA ARG A 75 6.88 1.97 -13.90
C ARG A 75 7.80 0.81 -13.61
N ALA A 76 9.06 0.95 -13.96
CA ALA A 76 10.06 -0.07 -13.61
C ALA A 76 10.47 0.12 -12.16
N LEU A 77 10.70 -1.01 -11.45
CA LEU A 77 11.29 -0.94 -10.12
C LEU A 77 12.74 -0.47 -10.24
N ALA A 78 13.15 0.36 -9.31
CA ALA A 78 14.55 0.77 -9.23
C ALA A 78 15.41 -0.45 -8.87
N ALA A 79 16.50 -0.60 -9.58
CA ALA A 79 17.45 -1.70 -9.32
C ALA A 79 18.26 -1.43 -8.05
#